data_8b3e88516ac6f9548b14fe2d351db8b2
#
_entry.id   8b3e88516ac6f9548b14fe2d351db8b2
#
_cell.length_a   1.000
_cell.length_b   1.000
_cell.length_c   1.000
_cell.angle_alpha   90.00
_cell.angle_beta   90.00
_cell.angle_gamma   90.00
#
_symmetry.space_group_name_H-M   'P 1'
#
loop_
_entity.id
_entity.type
_entity.pdbx_description
1 polymer ?
#
loop_
_entity_poly.entity_id
_entity_poly.type
_entity_poly.pdbx_seq_one_letter_code
_entity_poly.pdbx_strand_id
1 'polypeptide(L)'
;ASITGDNPNDLMDSRDNLLDELSSKFGIDVDKTQFNGNDITATGIGANLNPLVNSEPNGEVTRLSFISEIKANNDGTHTISYFVNGDTEKPKTITVSGLAATEVDTLKKTRILLTDGNGEMLDGQGNIVKDGGTIANPIEKFIPKSGEIAGAIEVQDSIGSYMNQLDKMAKGLALSVNAIHSGSMDSNIKDTTKTLDFFEAGISAKNISINTLILENPSFINTKENADAGEGDGSRALAIAQLQSTLISISKIDSTTTRAQLCKFTNGSTMSLVNDVASGTKVESYFQDVVDKLGVEAQHAKRVVSNEEDLLNSLDLNRLSVSGVSLDEEMTNLIQYQKAYSANAKTITTVSDMLDIILGLI
;
A
#
# COMPACT_ATOMS: atom_id res chain seq x y z
N ALA A 1 -16.42 -36.63 0.92
CA ALA A 1 -17.29 -36.81 -0.24
C ALA A 1 -16.49 -37.30 -1.45
N SER A 2 -15.51 -36.58 -1.97
CA SER A 2 -14.72 -37.03 -3.14
C SER A 2 -13.98 -38.34 -2.93
N ILE A 3 -13.50 -38.65 -1.72
CA ILE A 3 -12.86 -39.91 -1.37
C ILE A 3 -13.85 -41.08 -1.43
N THR A 4 -15.12 -40.84 -1.14
CA THR A 4 -16.21 -41.84 -1.20
C THR A 4 -16.84 -41.98 -2.58
N GLY A 5 -16.36 -41.21 -3.58
CA GLY A 5 -16.87 -41.22 -4.96
C GLY A 5 -18.06 -40.26 -5.18
N ASP A 6 -18.45 -39.48 -4.16
CA ASP A 6 -19.46 -38.43 -4.29
C ASP A 6 -18.86 -37.19 -4.96
N ASN A 7 -19.64 -36.49 -5.75
CA ASN A 7 -19.25 -35.21 -6.36
C ASN A 7 -19.96 -34.03 -5.66
N PRO A 8 -19.32 -33.40 -4.66
CA PRO A 8 -19.92 -32.35 -3.88
C PRO A 8 -19.87 -31.00 -4.64
N ASN A 9 -20.66 -30.85 -5.72
CA ASN A 9 -20.64 -29.68 -6.58
C ASN A 9 -20.78 -28.36 -5.78
N ASP A 10 -21.75 -28.29 -4.86
CA ASP A 10 -21.99 -27.08 -4.06
C ASP A 10 -20.79 -26.66 -3.22
N LEU A 11 -20.02 -27.62 -2.67
CA LEU A 11 -18.81 -27.34 -1.91
C LEU A 11 -17.66 -26.93 -2.81
N MET A 12 -17.59 -27.51 -4.03
CA MET A 12 -16.58 -27.12 -5.02
C MET A 12 -16.83 -25.70 -5.54
N ASP A 13 -18.08 -25.36 -5.84
CA ASP A 13 -18.47 -24.01 -6.26
C ASP A 13 -18.19 -22.98 -5.14
N SER A 14 -18.53 -23.33 -3.88
CA SER A 14 -18.21 -22.47 -2.74
C SER A 14 -16.71 -22.27 -2.56
N ARG A 15 -15.91 -23.34 -2.72
CA ARG A 15 -14.45 -23.24 -2.68
C ARG A 15 -13.93 -22.32 -3.78
N ASP A 16 -14.40 -22.51 -5.02
CA ASP A 16 -13.93 -21.76 -6.17
C ASP A 16 -14.28 -20.25 -6.03
N ASN A 17 -15.46 -19.92 -5.50
CA ASN A 17 -15.82 -18.54 -5.14
C ASN A 17 -14.88 -17.94 -4.08
N LEU A 18 -14.51 -18.71 -3.05
CA LEU A 18 -13.56 -18.27 -2.03
C LEU A 18 -12.14 -18.08 -2.59
N LEU A 19 -11.74 -18.90 -3.57
CA LEU A 19 -10.47 -18.73 -4.27
C LEU A 19 -10.46 -17.48 -5.15
N ASP A 20 -11.55 -17.20 -5.85
CA ASP A 20 -11.72 -15.97 -6.62
C ASP A 20 -11.63 -14.74 -5.69
N GLU A 21 -12.30 -14.76 -4.52
CA GLU A 21 -12.20 -13.70 -3.52
C GLU A 21 -10.78 -13.56 -2.96
N LEU A 22 -10.11 -14.67 -2.62
CA LEU A 22 -8.73 -14.65 -2.14
C LEU A 22 -7.77 -14.08 -3.19
N SER A 23 -7.94 -14.50 -4.46
CA SER A 23 -7.11 -14.03 -5.58
C SER A 23 -7.25 -12.53 -5.83
N SER A 24 -8.41 -11.94 -5.51
CA SER A 24 -8.60 -10.49 -5.59
C SER A 24 -7.77 -9.73 -4.55
N LYS A 25 -7.46 -10.34 -3.40
CA LYS A 25 -6.67 -9.69 -2.34
C LYS A 25 -5.18 -9.69 -2.64
N PHE A 26 -4.66 -10.81 -3.15
CA PHE A 26 -3.26 -10.96 -3.60
C PHE A 26 -3.14 -12.15 -4.55
N GLY A 27 -2.07 -12.20 -5.33
CA GLY A 27 -1.81 -13.32 -6.25
C GLY A 27 -1.69 -14.65 -5.51
N ILE A 28 -2.35 -15.68 -6.04
CA ILE A 28 -2.28 -17.06 -5.53
C ILE A 28 -1.87 -18.01 -6.64
N ASP A 29 -1.16 -19.05 -6.26
CA ASP A 29 -0.86 -20.21 -7.08
C ASP A 29 -1.68 -21.39 -6.55
N VAL A 30 -2.39 -22.08 -7.45
CA VAL A 30 -3.28 -23.20 -7.12
C VAL A 30 -2.71 -24.48 -7.68
N ASP A 31 -2.29 -25.37 -6.77
CA ASP A 31 -1.78 -26.69 -7.14
C ASP A 31 -2.87 -27.74 -6.91
N LYS A 32 -3.26 -28.45 -7.98
CA LYS A 32 -4.30 -29.48 -7.92
C LYS A 32 -3.71 -30.79 -7.42
N THR A 33 -4.21 -31.26 -6.31
CA THR A 33 -3.81 -32.52 -5.69
C THR A 33 -4.82 -33.63 -5.94
N GLN A 34 -4.60 -34.81 -5.37
CA GLN A 34 -5.53 -35.94 -5.49
C GLN A 34 -6.91 -35.63 -4.88
N PHE A 35 -7.95 -36.31 -5.36
CA PHE A 35 -9.32 -36.20 -4.88
C PHE A 35 -9.91 -34.76 -4.95
N ASN A 36 -9.54 -33.99 -5.99
CA ASN A 36 -9.95 -32.60 -6.18
C ASN A 36 -9.52 -31.67 -5.04
N GLY A 37 -8.48 -32.03 -4.28
CA GLY A 37 -7.83 -31.14 -3.33
C GLY A 37 -7.05 -30.05 -4.06
N ASN A 38 -6.89 -28.91 -3.43
CA ASN A 38 -6.06 -27.82 -3.94
C ASN A 38 -5.13 -27.36 -2.81
N ASP A 39 -3.84 -27.28 -3.12
CA ASP A 39 -2.89 -26.56 -2.29
C ASP A 39 -2.78 -25.14 -2.82
N ILE A 40 -2.88 -24.16 -1.91
CA ILE A 40 -2.90 -22.74 -2.27
C ILE A 40 -1.69 -22.08 -1.65
N THR A 41 -0.85 -21.50 -2.48
CA THR A 41 0.29 -20.68 -2.06
C THR A 41 0.07 -19.22 -2.48
N ALA A 42 0.55 -18.25 -1.70
CA ALA A 42 0.57 -16.88 -2.18
C ALA A 42 1.75 -16.68 -3.12
N THR A 43 1.51 -16.05 -4.27
CA THR A 43 2.56 -15.77 -5.25
C THR A 43 3.64 -14.89 -4.63
N GLY A 44 4.90 -15.40 -4.60
CA GLY A 44 6.03 -14.67 -4.03
C GLY A 44 6.34 -14.97 -2.57
N ILE A 45 5.67 -15.94 -1.96
CA ILE A 45 6.12 -16.56 -0.70
C ILE A 45 7.36 -17.44 -0.97
N GLY A 46 8.28 -17.50 0.00
CA GLY A 46 9.49 -18.33 -0.08
C GLY A 46 9.17 -19.80 -0.34
N ALA A 47 9.94 -20.46 -1.19
CA ALA A 47 9.74 -21.86 -1.61
C ALA A 47 9.83 -22.90 -0.47
N ASN A 48 10.36 -22.51 0.68
CA ASN A 48 10.53 -23.37 1.86
C ASN A 48 9.35 -23.29 2.84
N LEU A 49 8.32 -22.53 2.51
CA LEU A 49 7.14 -22.35 3.35
C LEU A 49 5.99 -23.24 2.90
N ASN A 50 5.19 -23.67 3.87
CA ASN A 50 4.01 -24.46 3.61
C ASN A 50 2.94 -23.64 2.87
N PRO A 51 2.00 -24.27 2.15
CA PRO A 51 0.90 -23.56 1.50
C PRO A 51 0.00 -22.83 2.52
N LEU A 52 -0.72 -21.82 2.07
CA LEU A 52 -1.74 -21.14 2.88
C LEU A 52 -2.93 -22.06 3.17
N VAL A 53 -3.29 -22.89 2.21
CA VAL A 53 -4.29 -23.95 2.33
C VAL A 53 -3.64 -25.24 1.89
N ASN A 54 -3.71 -26.25 2.74
CA ASN A 54 -3.16 -27.57 2.49
C ASN A 54 -4.32 -28.56 2.30
N SER A 55 -4.29 -29.32 1.23
CA SER A 55 -5.30 -30.34 0.93
C SER A 55 -5.17 -31.60 1.79
N GLU A 56 -4.02 -31.82 2.42
CA GLU A 56 -3.81 -32.94 3.33
C GLU A 56 -4.49 -32.67 4.68
N PRO A 57 -5.26 -33.61 5.23
CA PRO A 57 -5.81 -33.49 6.58
C PRO A 57 -4.69 -33.33 7.61
N ASN A 58 -4.72 -32.25 8.39
CA ASN A 58 -3.70 -31.86 9.36
C ASN A 58 -2.32 -31.48 8.76
N GLY A 59 -2.27 -31.20 7.47
CA GLY A 59 -1.08 -30.64 6.84
C GLY A 59 -0.71 -29.29 7.45
N GLU A 60 0.58 -29.01 7.57
CA GLU A 60 1.06 -27.72 8.04
C GLU A 60 0.72 -26.62 7.06
N VAL A 61 0.39 -25.44 7.58
CA VAL A 61 0.00 -24.27 6.78
C VAL A 61 0.78 -23.03 7.19
N THR A 62 1.03 -22.16 6.24
CA THR A 62 1.51 -20.80 6.49
C THR A 62 0.30 -19.87 6.58
N ARG A 63 0.34 -18.92 7.51
CA ARG A 63 -0.69 -17.89 7.69
C ARG A 63 -0.12 -16.50 7.55
N LEU A 64 -0.96 -15.57 7.16
CA LEU A 64 -0.66 -14.15 7.09
C LEU A 64 -1.18 -13.48 8.37
N SER A 65 -0.27 -13.06 9.24
CA SER A 65 -0.60 -12.37 10.49
C SER A 65 -0.40 -10.88 10.36
N PHE A 66 -1.29 -10.07 10.97
CA PHE A 66 -1.27 -8.62 10.85
C PHE A 66 -0.30 -7.99 11.85
N ILE A 67 0.68 -7.23 11.36
CA ILE A 67 1.60 -6.44 12.20
C ILE A 67 0.86 -5.20 12.72
N SER A 68 0.69 -5.14 14.04
CA SER A 68 0.07 -3.99 14.71
C SER A 68 1.06 -2.85 14.95
N GLU A 69 2.29 -3.20 15.41
CA GLU A 69 3.32 -2.22 15.75
C GLU A 69 4.72 -2.77 15.47
N ILE A 70 5.63 -1.88 15.07
CA ILE A 70 7.08 -2.14 15.02
C ILE A 70 7.77 -1.06 15.84
N LYS A 71 8.35 -1.45 16.97
CA LYS A 71 9.03 -0.56 17.92
C LYS A 71 10.53 -0.78 17.87
N ALA A 72 11.29 0.28 17.67
CA ALA A 72 12.74 0.26 17.81
C ALA A 72 13.13 0.24 19.29
N ASN A 73 14.05 -0.64 19.66
CA ASN A 73 14.61 -0.76 21.01
C ASN A 73 15.95 0.00 21.12
N ASN A 74 16.36 0.32 22.35
CA ASN A 74 17.60 1.06 22.60
C ASN A 74 18.87 0.25 22.28
N ASP A 75 18.76 -1.06 22.14
CA ASP A 75 19.84 -2.00 21.80
C ASP A 75 20.03 -2.23 20.29
N GLY A 76 19.29 -1.49 19.46
CA GLY A 76 19.33 -1.62 18.00
C GLY A 76 18.49 -2.76 17.43
N THR A 77 17.73 -3.46 18.28
CA THR A 77 16.74 -4.45 17.85
C THR A 77 15.37 -3.79 17.59
N HIS A 78 14.45 -4.53 16.97
CA HIS A 78 13.07 -4.10 16.77
C HIS A 78 12.12 -5.15 17.35
N THR A 79 11.16 -4.71 18.15
CA THR A 79 10.06 -5.55 18.61
C THR A 79 8.88 -5.38 17.65
N ILE A 80 8.43 -6.50 17.08
CA ILE A 80 7.26 -6.55 16.18
C ILE A 80 6.12 -7.18 16.97
N SER A 81 5.01 -6.45 17.10
CA SER A 81 3.76 -6.95 17.69
C SER A 81 2.78 -7.28 16.56
N TYR A 82 2.12 -8.41 16.64
CA TYR A 82 1.22 -8.88 15.59
C TYR A 82 0.01 -9.64 16.14
N PHE A 83 -1.08 -9.64 15.37
CA PHE A 83 -2.32 -10.32 15.69
C PHE A 83 -2.44 -11.62 14.90
N VAL A 84 -2.88 -12.66 15.57
CA VAL A 84 -3.10 -13.99 15.01
C VAL A 84 -4.60 -14.20 14.80
N ASN A 85 -5.00 -14.64 13.60
CA ASN A 85 -6.40 -14.93 13.26
C ASN A 85 -7.39 -13.77 13.54
N GLY A 86 -6.91 -12.53 13.52
CA GLY A 86 -7.74 -11.35 13.80
C GLY A 86 -8.02 -11.10 15.29
N ASP A 87 -7.42 -11.87 16.21
CA ASP A 87 -7.55 -11.63 17.65
C ASP A 87 -6.70 -10.40 18.05
N THR A 88 -7.38 -9.29 18.28
CA THR A 88 -6.74 -8.02 18.67
C THR A 88 -6.51 -7.89 20.18
N GLU A 89 -7.07 -8.79 20.98
CA GLU A 89 -6.94 -8.74 22.45
C GLU A 89 -5.64 -9.35 22.94
N LYS A 90 -5.07 -10.30 22.19
CA LYS A 90 -3.85 -11.03 22.56
C LYS A 90 -2.77 -10.92 21.48
N PRO A 91 -2.10 -9.78 21.34
CA PRO A 91 -1.01 -9.66 20.39
C PRO A 91 0.16 -10.57 20.82
N LYS A 92 0.76 -11.24 19.85
CA LYS A 92 2.05 -11.89 20.01
C LYS A 92 3.20 -10.93 19.68
N THR A 93 4.39 -11.21 20.16
CA THR A 93 5.56 -10.36 19.96
C THR A 93 6.77 -11.17 19.54
N ILE A 94 7.61 -10.58 18.70
CA ILE A 94 8.96 -11.10 18.40
C ILE A 94 9.96 -9.96 18.42
N THR A 95 11.21 -10.27 18.73
CA THR A 95 12.31 -9.32 18.66
C THR A 95 13.24 -9.69 17.50
N VAL A 96 13.50 -8.73 16.61
CA VAL A 96 14.34 -8.93 15.43
C VAL A 96 15.56 -8.04 15.52
N SER A 97 16.74 -8.63 15.38
CA SER A 97 18.02 -7.90 15.30
C SER A 97 18.46 -7.73 13.84
N GLY A 98 19.17 -6.64 13.55
CA GLY A 98 19.76 -6.38 12.23
C GLY A 98 18.78 -5.95 11.14
N LEU A 99 17.56 -5.50 11.46
CA LEU A 99 16.64 -4.92 10.48
C LEU A 99 17.17 -3.58 9.97
N ALA A 100 17.34 -3.46 8.65
CA ALA A 100 17.65 -2.18 8.03
C ALA A 100 16.42 -1.26 8.04
N ALA A 101 16.63 0.07 8.00
CA ALA A 101 15.54 1.04 7.98
C ALA A 101 14.56 0.82 6.81
N THR A 102 15.06 0.43 5.64
CA THR A 102 14.25 0.11 4.46
C THR A 102 13.37 -1.13 4.66
N GLU A 103 13.83 -2.12 5.43
CA GLU A 103 13.08 -3.33 5.75
C GLU A 103 11.98 -3.04 6.77
N VAL A 104 12.29 -2.22 7.77
CA VAL A 104 11.28 -1.72 8.73
C VAL A 104 10.18 -0.95 7.98
N ASP A 105 10.55 -0.10 7.02
CA ASP A 105 9.60 0.65 6.21
C ASP A 105 8.73 -0.29 5.36
N THR A 106 9.31 -1.31 4.74
CA THR A 106 8.60 -2.35 4.01
C THR A 106 7.59 -3.07 4.90
N LEU A 107 8.00 -3.54 6.07
CA LEU A 107 7.10 -4.22 7.02
C LEU A 107 5.98 -3.32 7.54
N LYS A 108 6.24 -2.02 7.72
CA LYS A 108 5.21 -1.02 8.08
C LYS A 108 4.19 -0.81 6.97
N LYS A 109 4.60 -0.93 5.71
CA LYS A 109 3.72 -0.80 4.54
C LYS A 109 2.88 -2.06 4.31
N THR A 110 3.52 -3.22 4.29
CA THR A 110 2.83 -4.49 4.05
C THR A 110 1.97 -4.92 5.23
N ARG A 111 2.43 -4.66 6.45
CA ARG A 111 1.81 -5.09 7.71
C ARG A 111 1.53 -6.59 7.77
N ILE A 112 2.28 -7.39 7.04
CA ILE A 112 2.13 -8.84 6.97
C ILE A 112 3.36 -9.51 7.54
N LEU A 113 3.13 -10.45 8.48
CA LEU A 113 4.11 -11.36 9.03
C LEU A 113 3.67 -12.79 8.72
N LEU A 114 4.62 -13.63 8.32
CA LEU A 114 4.35 -15.04 8.03
C LEU A 114 4.41 -15.85 9.32
N THR A 115 3.38 -16.65 9.58
CA THR A 115 3.23 -17.47 10.78
C THR A 115 2.80 -18.88 10.42
N ASP A 116 2.98 -19.81 11.33
CA ASP A 116 2.44 -21.17 11.22
C ASP A 116 0.93 -21.23 11.54
N GLY A 117 0.34 -22.41 11.52
CA GLY A 117 -1.06 -22.63 11.87
C GLY A 117 -1.45 -22.22 13.30
N ASN A 118 -0.48 -22.13 14.22
CA ASN A 118 -0.64 -21.70 15.61
C ASN A 118 -0.36 -20.21 15.81
N GLY A 119 0.03 -19.51 14.75
CA GLY A 119 0.39 -18.11 14.79
C GLY A 119 1.77 -17.84 15.39
N GLU A 120 2.68 -18.82 15.38
CA GLU A 120 4.09 -18.59 15.68
C GLU A 120 4.79 -18.12 14.41
N MET A 121 5.71 -17.16 14.53
CA MET A 121 6.40 -16.58 13.37
C MET A 121 7.26 -17.62 12.67
N LEU A 122 7.28 -17.56 11.34
CA LEU A 122 8.17 -18.36 10.47
C LEU A 122 9.34 -17.51 9.99
N ASP A 123 10.56 -18.04 10.11
CA ASP A 123 11.74 -17.43 9.48
C ASP A 123 11.80 -17.76 7.98
N GLY A 124 12.81 -17.23 7.26
CA GLY A 124 12.99 -17.47 5.82
C GLY A 124 13.34 -18.91 5.45
N GLN A 125 13.64 -19.78 6.41
CA GLN A 125 13.88 -21.21 6.25
C GLN A 125 12.67 -22.07 6.66
N GLY A 126 11.60 -21.46 7.16
CA GLY A 126 10.42 -22.17 7.67
C GLY A 126 10.53 -22.64 9.12
N ASN A 127 11.55 -22.20 9.87
CA ASN A 127 11.66 -22.53 11.29
C ASN A 127 10.72 -21.65 12.13
N ILE A 128 10.18 -22.24 13.19
CA ILE A 128 9.22 -21.59 14.08
C ILE A 128 9.96 -20.76 15.13
N VAL A 129 9.61 -19.49 15.22
CA VAL A 129 10.02 -18.57 16.29
C VAL A 129 8.84 -18.32 17.21
N LYS A 130 8.96 -18.80 18.45
CA LYS A 130 7.88 -18.70 19.46
C LYS A 130 7.66 -17.26 19.91
N ASP A 131 6.45 -16.98 20.40
CA ASP A 131 6.07 -15.72 21.02
C ASP A 131 7.10 -15.28 22.08
N GLY A 132 7.49 -14.01 22.07
CA GLY A 132 8.57 -13.44 22.90
C GLY A 132 9.98 -13.83 22.47
N GLY A 133 10.14 -14.62 21.42
CA GLY A 133 11.44 -15.06 20.90
C GLY A 133 12.25 -13.95 20.24
N THR A 134 13.54 -14.20 20.07
CA THR A 134 14.46 -13.30 19.35
C THR A 134 15.04 -14.01 18.14
N ILE A 135 15.08 -13.31 17.01
CA ILE A 135 15.64 -13.80 15.75
C ILE A 135 16.58 -12.74 15.14
N ALA A 136 17.59 -13.23 14.40
CA ALA A 136 18.38 -12.36 13.54
C ALA A 136 17.74 -12.22 12.14
N ASN A 137 17.84 -11.04 11.54
CA ASN A 137 17.48 -10.85 10.14
C ASN A 137 18.41 -11.72 9.23
N PRO A 138 17.96 -12.28 8.08
CA PRO A 138 16.71 -11.94 7.41
C PRO A 138 15.49 -12.72 7.91
N ILE A 139 14.39 -11.99 8.13
CA ILE A 139 13.06 -12.57 8.27
C ILE A 139 12.39 -12.63 6.89
N GLU A 140 11.54 -13.63 6.66
CA GLU A 140 10.78 -13.69 5.41
C GLU A 140 9.73 -12.59 5.37
N LYS A 141 9.66 -11.90 4.23
CA LYS A 141 8.74 -10.79 4.00
C LYS A 141 7.82 -11.14 2.85
N PHE A 142 6.54 -11.09 3.08
CA PHE A 142 5.56 -11.21 2.01
C PHE A 142 5.24 -9.84 1.43
N ILE A 143 5.58 -9.65 0.16
CA ILE A 143 5.30 -8.42 -0.60
C ILE A 143 4.39 -8.81 -1.76
N PRO A 144 3.07 -8.62 -1.64
CA PRO A 144 2.13 -8.89 -2.72
C PRO A 144 2.49 -8.09 -3.97
N LYS A 145 2.47 -8.76 -5.13
CA LYS A 145 2.76 -8.12 -6.44
C LYS A 145 1.50 -7.84 -7.26
N SER A 146 0.36 -8.36 -6.82
CA SER A 146 -0.94 -8.20 -7.48
C SER A 146 -2.06 -8.19 -6.44
N GLY A 147 -3.27 -7.83 -6.88
CA GLY A 147 -4.46 -7.74 -6.04
C GLY A 147 -4.58 -6.42 -5.25
N GLU A 148 -5.64 -6.31 -4.45
CA GLU A 148 -5.97 -5.10 -3.70
C GLU A 148 -4.87 -4.66 -2.74
N ILE A 149 -4.16 -5.61 -2.09
CA ILE A 149 -3.11 -5.29 -1.12
C ILE A 149 -1.91 -4.66 -1.83
N ALA A 150 -1.50 -5.19 -2.99
CA ALA A 150 -0.42 -4.60 -3.79
C ALA A 150 -0.79 -3.19 -4.25
N GLY A 151 -2.01 -2.99 -4.74
CA GLY A 151 -2.51 -1.67 -5.12
C GLY A 151 -2.52 -0.68 -3.95
N ALA A 152 -2.94 -1.11 -2.76
CA ALA A 152 -2.93 -0.27 -1.57
C ALA A 152 -1.50 0.16 -1.16
N ILE A 153 -0.51 -0.74 -1.27
CA ILE A 153 0.90 -0.44 -1.00
C ILE A 153 1.44 0.57 -2.03
N GLU A 154 1.12 0.41 -3.31
CA GLU A 154 1.54 1.33 -4.38
C GLU A 154 0.95 2.73 -4.19
N VAL A 155 -0.33 2.82 -3.83
CA VAL A 155 -0.99 4.10 -3.49
C VAL A 155 -0.32 4.74 -2.27
N GLN A 156 0.02 3.97 -1.24
CA GLN A 156 0.72 4.49 -0.06
C GLN A 156 2.10 5.04 -0.43
N ASP A 157 2.85 4.39 -1.31
CA ASP A 157 4.15 4.85 -1.80
C ASP A 157 4.01 6.14 -2.63
N SER A 158 3.01 6.20 -3.48
CA SER A 158 2.68 7.38 -4.28
C SER A 158 2.34 8.58 -3.39
N ILE A 159 1.47 8.40 -2.38
CA ILE A 159 1.13 9.44 -1.39
C ILE A 159 2.39 9.90 -0.66
N GLY A 160 3.24 8.98 -0.18
CA GLY A 160 4.51 9.30 0.47
C GLY A 160 5.43 10.13 -0.42
N SER A 161 5.51 9.79 -1.72
CA SER A 161 6.28 10.54 -2.72
C SER A 161 5.75 11.96 -2.90
N TYR A 162 4.43 12.14 -3.03
CA TYR A 162 3.82 13.47 -3.15
C TYR A 162 3.99 14.31 -1.88
N MET A 163 3.83 13.70 -0.70
CA MET A 163 4.10 14.39 0.57
C MET A 163 5.54 14.89 0.64
N ASN A 164 6.51 14.06 0.25
CA ASN A 164 7.92 14.44 0.21
C ASN A 164 8.18 15.59 -0.79
N GLN A 165 7.52 15.59 -1.95
CA GLN A 165 7.65 16.67 -2.93
C GLN A 165 7.08 18.00 -2.37
N LEU A 166 5.94 17.96 -1.69
CA LEU A 166 5.36 19.13 -1.03
C LEU A 166 6.24 19.62 0.13
N ASP A 167 6.83 18.71 0.90
CA ASP A 167 7.77 19.04 1.98
C ASP A 167 9.03 19.74 1.42
N LYS A 168 9.57 19.26 0.32
CA LYS A 168 10.69 19.91 -0.37
C LYS A 168 10.33 21.32 -0.83
N MET A 169 9.14 21.49 -1.40
CA MET A 169 8.66 22.81 -1.84
C MET A 169 8.49 23.75 -0.66
N ALA A 170 7.83 23.33 0.41
CA ALA A 170 7.63 24.14 1.62
C ALA A 170 8.97 24.53 2.26
N LYS A 171 9.90 23.57 2.37
CA LYS A 171 11.24 23.80 2.92
C LYS A 171 12.05 24.72 2.01
N GLY A 172 11.99 24.55 0.69
CA GLY A 172 12.68 25.41 -0.27
C GLY A 172 12.21 26.85 -0.20
N LEU A 173 10.88 27.06 -0.16
CA LEU A 173 10.29 28.39 0.00
C LEU A 173 10.73 29.03 1.31
N ALA A 174 10.56 28.32 2.43
CA ALA A 174 10.82 28.86 3.74
C ALA A 174 12.31 29.17 3.98
N LEU A 175 13.24 28.30 3.54
CA LEU A 175 14.67 28.56 3.65
C LEU A 175 15.08 29.77 2.81
N SER A 176 14.50 29.94 1.62
CA SER A 176 14.80 31.09 0.74
C SER A 176 14.24 32.39 1.31
N VAL A 177 13.01 32.38 1.81
CA VAL A 177 12.43 33.56 2.48
C VAL A 177 13.21 33.92 3.73
N ASN A 178 13.56 32.93 4.57
CA ASN A 178 14.36 33.14 5.77
C ASN A 178 15.75 33.71 5.44
N ALA A 179 16.39 33.24 4.37
CA ALA A 179 17.66 33.80 3.92
C ALA A 179 17.55 35.28 3.61
N ILE A 180 16.55 35.68 2.81
CA ILE A 180 16.32 37.07 2.44
C ILE A 180 15.88 37.89 3.65
N HIS A 181 14.92 37.40 4.42
CA HIS A 181 14.35 38.14 5.57
C HIS A 181 15.41 38.41 6.65
N SER A 182 16.20 37.41 7.01
CA SER A 182 17.27 37.54 7.99
C SER A 182 18.54 38.21 7.45
N GLY A 183 18.74 38.20 6.14
CA GLY A 183 20.00 38.63 5.51
C GLY A 183 21.17 37.71 5.82
N SER A 184 20.93 36.47 6.27
CA SER A 184 21.96 35.51 6.68
C SER A 184 21.74 34.15 6.07
N MET A 185 22.84 33.45 5.78
CA MET A 185 22.84 32.04 5.38
C MET A 185 22.86 31.09 6.57
N ASP A 186 23.05 31.58 7.79
CA ASP A 186 23.02 30.78 8.99
C ASP A 186 21.59 30.43 9.37
N SER A 187 21.39 29.19 9.83
CA SER A 187 20.09 28.72 10.29
C SER A 187 19.85 29.09 11.77
N ASN A 188 18.59 29.30 12.13
CA ASN A 188 18.15 29.51 13.53
C ASN A 188 18.67 30.78 14.21
N ILE A 189 18.64 31.90 13.51
CA ILE A 189 18.92 33.18 14.13
C ILE A 189 17.73 33.53 15.08
N LYS A 190 18.01 33.48 16.38
CA LYS A 190 17.05 33.83 17.46
C LYS A 190 17.33 35.17 18.13
N ASP A 191 18.26 35.91 17.58
CA ASP A 191 18.63 37.22 18.17
C ASP A 191 17.60 38.28 17.79
N THR A 192 16.79 38.70 18.75
CA THR A 192 15.75 39.73 18.59
C THR A 192 16.31 41.13 18.32
N THR A 193 17.62 41.33 18.48
CA THR A 193 18.30 42.59 18.14
C THR A 193 18.71 42.70 16.70
N LYS A 194 18.63 41.60 15.99
CA LYS A 194 18.95 41.44 14.55
C LYS A 194 17.80 40.72 13.84
N THR A 195 17.90 40.63 12.59
CA THR A 195 16.91 40.03 11.71
C THR A 195 16.58 38.56 12.02
N LEU A 196 15.34 38.32 12.42
CA LEU A 196 14.81 36.98 12.71
C LEU A 196 14.54 36.21 11.42
N ASP A 197 14.44 34.88 11.55
CA ASP A 197 13.85 34.05 10.52
C ASP A 197 12.33 34.28 10.45
N PHE A 198 11.79 34.39 9.23
CA PHE A 198 10.36 34.62 9.02
C PHE A 198 9.52 33.36 9.34
N PHE A 199 10.00 32.21 8.92
CA PHE A 199 9.38 30.92 9.22
C PHE A 199 10.14 30.20 10.33
N GLU A 200 9.40 29.42 11.15
CA GLU A 200 9.96 28.57 12.21
C GLU A 200 10.90 27.48 11.61
N ALA A 201 11.73 26.89 12.48
CA ALA A 201 12.59 25.76 12.10
C ALA A 201 11.80 24.45 11.98
N GLY A 202 12.39 23.44 11.30
CA GLY A 202 11.79 22.11 11.17
C GLY A 202 10.63 22.04 10.16
N ILE A 203 10.70 22.81 9.10
CA ILE A 203 9.64 23.04 8.12
C ILE A 203 9.35 21.80 7.29
N SER A 204 8.08 21.45 7.22
CA SER A 204 7.46 20.56 6.26
C SER A 204 6.17 21.19 5.72
N ALA A 205 5.56 20.63 4.71
CA ALA A 205 4.27 21.14 4.20
C ALA A 205 3.15 21.12 5.26
N LYS A 206 3.26 20.18 6.21
CA LYS A 206 2.28 20.03 7.31
C LYS A 206 2.40 21.09 8.39
N ASN A 207 3.61 21.58 8.67
CA ASN A 207 3.89 22.40 9.84
C ASN A 207 4.52 23.77 9.52
N ILE A 208 4.52 24.20 8.25
CA ILE A 208 5.02 25.52 7.89
C ILE A 208 4.25 26.60 8.65
N SER A 209 4.96 27.40 9.44
CA SER A 209 4.39 28.42 10.30
C SER A 209 5.30 29.63 10.38
N ILE A 210 4.70 30.80 10.58
CA ILE A 210 5.43 32.04 10.82
C ILE A 210 6.05 31.99 12.22
N ASN A 211 7.24 32.55 12.34
CA ASN A 211 7.95 32.69 13.62
C ASN A 211 7.05 33.33 14.68
N THR A 212 6.93 32.72 15.83
CA THR A 212 6.07 33.18 16.94
C THR A 212 6.41 34.60 17.40
N LEU A 213 7.68 34.96 17.39
CA LEU A 213 8.11 36.32 17.75
C LEU A 213 7.60 37.39 16.77
N ILE A 214 7.52 37.08 15.48
CA ILE A 214 6.94 37.95 14.47
C ILE A 214 5.43 38.06 14.62
N LEU A 215 4.75 36.97 15.00
CA LEU A 215 3.31 37.01 15.28
C LEU A 215 2.97 37.86 16.50
N GLU A 216 3.80 37.80 17.54
CA GLU A 216 3.64 38.62 18.74
C GLU A 216 3.97 40.09 18.49
N ASN A 217 4.98 40.36 17.66
CA ASN A 217 5.40 41.71 17.31
C ASN A 217 5.73 41.86 15.83
N PRO A 218 4.77 42.33 15.00
CA PRO A 218 5.00 42.51 13.55
C PRO A 218 6.10 43.53 13.19
N SER A 219 6.60 44.32 14.14
CA SER A 219 7.74 45.23 13.88
C SER A 219 9.04 44.48 13.58
N PHE A 220 9.10 43.18 13.88
CA PHE A 220 10.23 42.32 13.51
C PHE A 220 10.23 41.88 12.06
N ILE A 221 9.21 42.23 11.25
CA ILE A 221 9.23 42.02 9.81
C ILE A 221 10.29 42.94 9.19
N ASN A 222 11.37 42.33 8.67
CA ASN A 222 12.45 43.11 8.09
C ASN A 222 12.15 43.40 6.59
N THR A 223 11.86 44.68 6.32
CA THR A 223 11.58 45.19 4.98
C THR A 223 12.76 45.93 4.36
N LYS A 224 13.72 46.40 5.20
CA LYS A 224 14.80 47.28 4.84
C LYS A 224 16.02 46.54 4.27
N GLU A 225 16.79 47.18 3.40
CA GLU A 225 18.05 46.64 2.90
C GLU A 225 19.09 46.46 4.01
N ASN A 226 19.22 47.49 4.84
CA ASN A 226 20.15 47.54 5.99
C ASN A 226 19.57 48.39 7.12
N ALA A 227 20.27 48.44 8.26
CA ALA A 227 19.80 49.16 9.45
C ALA A 227 19.74 50.69 9.24
N ASP A 228 20.54 51.25 8.34
CA ASP A 228 20.65 52.68 8.07
C ASP A 228 19.65 53.15 6.99
N ALA A 229 18.92 52.24 6.36
CA ALA A 229 17.94 52.57 5.33
C ALA A 229 16.72 53.28 5.93
N GLY A 230 16.12 54.19 5.14
CA GLY A 230 14.93 54.96 5.55
C GLY A 230 13.74 54.11 5.93
N GLU A 231 12.79 54.70 6.67
CA GLU A 231 11.58 53.96 7.13
C GLU A 231 10.67 53.45 5.97
N GLY A 232 10.73 54.11 4.82
CA GLY A 232 9.97 53.66 3.62
C GLY A 232 10.70 52.65 2.75
N ASP A 233 11.84 52.12 3.18
CA ASP A 233 12.59 51.14 2.38
C ASP A 233 11.90 49.77 2.39
N GLY A 234 11.44 49.29 1.23
CA GLY A 234 10.81 48.00 0.99
C GLY A 234 11.68 47.05 0.14
N SER A 235 12.98 47.35 -0.01
CA SER A 235 13.86 46.59 -0.91
C SER A 235 13.92 45.09 -0.60
N ARG A 236 13.89 44.71 0.69
CA ARG A 236 13.89 43.30 1.12
C ARG A 236 12.57 42.62 0.85
N ALA A 237 11.44 43.31 1.07
CA ALA A 237 10.13 42.78 0.70
C ALA A 237 10.02 42.56 -0.82
N LEU A 238 10.59 43.48 -1.64
CA LEU A 238 10.66 43.31 -3.07
C LEU A 238 11.52 42.08 -3.44
N ALA A 239 12.65 41.88 -2.76
CA ALA A 239 13.51 40.70 -2.99
C ALA A 239 12.80 39.38 -2.65
N ILE A 240 11.97 39.36 -1.59
CA ILE A 240 11.10 38.21 -1.28
C ILE A 240 10.09 37.99 -2.42
N ALA A 241 9.47 39.04 -2.94
CA ALA A 241 8.53 38.93 -4.07
C ALA A 241 9.23 38.39 -5.34
N GLN A 242 10.49 38.74 -5.58
CA GLN A 242 11.30 38.25 -6.70
C GLN A 242 11.60 36.75 -6.63
N LEU A 243 11.43 36.09 -5.46
CA LEU A 243 11.53 34.62 -5.36
C LEU A 243 10.58 33.88 -6.30
N GLN A 244 9.45 34.50 -6.68
CA GLN A 244 8.55 33.93 -7.67
C GLN A 244 9.25 33.60 -9.00
N SER A 245 10.24 34.40 -9.40
CA SER A 245 11.01 34.22 -10.63
C SER A 245 12.38 33.56 -10.44
N THR A 246 12.80 33.37 -9.18
CA THR A 246 14.12 32.82 -8.84
C THR A 246 14.11 31.30 -9.00
N LEU A 247 15.18 30.80 -9.63
CA LEU A 247 15.41 29.37 -9.82
C LEU A 247 16.10 28.78 -8.60
N ILE A 248 15.47 27.80 -7.95
CA ILE A 248 15.93 27.15 -6.72
C ILE A 248 16.03 25.64 -6.97
N SER A 249 17.05 24.95 -6.46
CA SER A 249 17.22 23.51 -6.57
C SER A 249 16.28 22.72 -5.64
N ILE A 250 14.95 22.89 -5.77
CA ILE A 250 13.94 22.29 -4.90
C ILE A 250 14.02 20.76 -4.92
N SER A 251 14.26 20.15 -6.07
CA SER A 251 14.33 18.69 -6.24
C SER A 251 15.43 18.04 -5.40
N LYS A 252 16.53 18.76 -5.13
CA LYS A 252 17.69 18.29 -4.36
C LYS A 252 17.54 18.42 -2.85
N ILE A 253 16.45 19.05 -2.37
CA ILE A 253 16.21 19.24 -0.93
C ILE A 253 15.92 17.90 -0.26
N ASP A 254 16.54 17.69 0.90
CA ASP A 254 16.29 16.58 1.80
C ASP A 254 16.09 17.09 3.25
N SER A 255 15.94 16.16 4.20
CA SER A 255 15.74 16.50 5.62
C SER A 255 16.93 17.27 6.21
N THR A 256 18.14 17.08 5.71
CA THR A 256 19.39 17.66 6.22
C THR A 256 19.79 18.95 5.52
N THR A 257 19.16 19.28 4.38
CA THR A 257 19.50 20.46 3.57
C THR A 257 19.42 21.74 4.40
N THR A 258 20.53 22.46 4.48
CA THR A 258 20.64 23.74 5.15
C THR A 258 20.42 24.90 4.16
N ARG A 259 20.21 26.10 4.72
CA ARG A 259 20.06 27.34 3.94
C ARG A 259 21.26 27.59 3.03
N ALA A 260 22.48 27.47 3.58
CA ALA A 260 23.73 27.70 2.85
C ALA A 260 23.97 26.70 1.71
N GLN A 261 23.38 25.51 1.79
CA GLN A 261 23.43 24.49 0.71
C GLN A 261 22.41 24.80 -0.40
N LEU A 262 21.27 25.37 -0.04
CA LEU A 262 20.18 25.65 -0.99
C LEU A 262 20.36 27.00 -1.70
N CYS A 263 20.76 28.04 -0.98
CA CYS A 263 20.78 29.42 -1.45
C CYS A 263 22.19 30.03 -1.33
N LYS A 264 22.48 30.97 -2.20
CA LYS A 264 23.65 31.84 -2.11
C LYS A 264 23.22 33.26 -2.43
N PHE A 265 23.79 34.26 -1.73
CA PHE A 265 23.59 35.63 -2.10
C PHE A 265 24.48 36.00 -3.30
N THR A 266 23.99 36.91 -4.14
CA THR A 266 24.83 37.57 -5.14
C THR A 266 25.92 38.40 -4.43
N ASN A 267 27.08 38.54 -5.06
CA ASN A 267 28.22 39.26 -4.48
C ASN A 267 27.79 40.65 -3.98
N GLY A 268 28.09 40.95 -2.72
CA GLY A 268 27.77 42.24 -2.09
C GLY A 268 26.33 42.45 -1.68
N SER A 269 25.44 41.46 -1.81
CA SER A 269 24.06 41.55 -1.40
C SER A 269 23.78 40.63 -0.20
N THR A 270 22.82 41.04 0.67
CA THR A 270 22.27 40.22 1.75
C THR A 270 20.81 39.86 1.51
N MET A 271 20.26 40.12 0.32
CA MET A 271 18.87 39.92 -0.02
C MET A 271 18.62 39.34 -1.43
N SER A 272 19.56 39.52 -2.37
CA SER A 272 19.43 38.98 -3.72
C SER A 272 20.05 37.58 -3.80
N LEU A 273 19.25 36.58 -4.14
CA LEU A 273 19.75 35.22 -4.32
C LEU A 273 20.27 34.98 -5.73
N VAL A 274 21.31 34.16 -5.85
CA VAL A 274 21.81 33.68 -7.12
C VAL A 274 20.81 32.67 -7.71
N ASN A 275 20.43 32.87 -8.97
CA ASN A 275 19.64 31.88 -9.71
C ASN A 275 20.46 30.61 -10.00
N ASP A 276 19.95 29.46 -9.60
CA ASP A 276 20.51 28.17 -10.01
C ASP A 276 19.98 27.78 -11.39
N VAL A 277 20.58 28.36 -12.44
CA VAL A 277 20.14 28.15 -13.83
C VAL A 277 20.35 26.70 -14.29
N ALA A 278 21.27 25.97 -13.65
CA ALA A 278 21.65 24.62 -14.09
C ALA A 278 20.71 23.52 -13.59
N SER A 279 20.16 23.68 -12.41
CA SER A 279 19.34 22.65 -11.77
C SER A 279 18.14 23.18 -10.97
N GLY A 280 17.94 24.50 -11.01
CA GLY A 280 16.83 25.15 -10.29
C GLY A 280 15.53 25.16 -11.10
N THR A 281 14.43 25.19 -10.36
CA THR A 281 13.08 25.42 -10.87
C THR A 281 12.43 26.55 -10.08
N LYS A 282 11.47 27.24 -10.70
CA LYS A 282 10.61 28.18 -9.96
C LYS A 282 9.69 27.39 -9.04
N VAL A 283 9.35 27.94 -7.89
CA VAL A 283 8.43 27.29 -6.93
C VAL A 283 7.09 26.95 -7.58
N GLU A 284 6.53 27.89 -8.38
CA GLU A 284 5.28 27.69 -9.12
C GLU A 284 5.38 26.55 -10.13
N SER A 285 6.44 26.53 -10.94
CA SER A 285 6.66 25.48 -11.96
C SER A 285 6.84 24.10 -11.29
N TYR A 286 7.56 24.04 -10.17
CA TYR A 286 7.70 22.80 -9.42
C TYR A 286 6.37 22.27 -8.92
N PHE A 287 5.49 23.15 -8.42
CA PHE A 287 4.14 22.75 -8.00
C PHE A 287 3.27 22.29 -9.18
N GLN A 288 3.36 23.00 -10.33
CA GLN A 288 2.66 22.57 -11.55
C GLN A 288 3.11 21.19 -12.01
N ASP A 289 4.42 20.93 -12.01
CA ASP A 289 4.98 19.61 -12.36
C ASP A 289 4.42 18.50 -11.44
N VAL A 290 4.26 18.76 -10.13
CA VAL A 290 3.67 17.83 -9.18
C VAL A 290 2.20 17.55 -9.51
N VAL A 291 1.42 18.59 -9.81
CA VAL A 291 -0.01 18.47 -10.16
C VAL A 291 -0.18 17.77 -11.50
N ASP A 292 0.62 18.12 -12.51
CA ASP A 292 0.56 17.51 -13.83
C ASP A 292 0.91 16.02 -13.77
N LYS A 293 1.92 15.66 -12.99
CA LYS A 293 2.29 14.26 -12.75
C LYS A 293 1.14 13.49 -12.12
N LEU A 294 0.50 14.05 -11.09
CA LEU A 294 -0.68 13.45 -10.45
C LEU A 294 -1.83 13.26 -11.45
N GLY A 295 -2.06 14.26 -12.31
CA GLY A 295 -3.07 14.18 -13.38
C GLY A 295 -2.80 13.05 -14.37
N VAL A 296 -1.55 12.90 -14.81
CA VAL A 296 -1.13 11.82 -15.72
C VAL A 296 -1.27 10.45 -15.05
N GLU A 297 -0.84 10.30 -13.78
CA GLU A 297 -0.99 9.06 -13.03
C GLU A 297 -2.45 8.68 -12.83
N ALA A 298 -3.31 9.65 -12.48
CA ALA A 298 -4.75 9.43 -12.36
C ALA A 298 -5.41 8.99 -13.68
N GLN A 299 -5.01 9.59 -14.80
CA GLN A 299 -5.49 9.18 -16.12
C GLN A 299 -5.00 7.79 -16.50
N HIS A 300 -3.73 7.47 -16.18
CA HIS A 300 -3.18 6.15 -16.42
C HIS A 300 -3.92 5.09 -15.60
N ALA A 301 -4.13 5.32 -14.30
CA ALA A 301 -4.87 4.42 -13.43
C ALA A 301 -6.31 4.15 -13.95
N LYS A 302 -7.02 5.20 -14.36
CA LYS A 302 -8.36 5.06 -14.98
C LYS A 302 -8.35 4.16 -16.21
N ARG A 303 -7.35 4.34 -17.09
CA ARG A 303 -7.23 3.53 -18.31
C ARG A 303 -6.91 2.07 -17.98
N VAL A 304 -6.02 1.83 -17.01
CA VAL A 304 -5.69 0.47 -16.56
C VAL A 304 -6.95 -0.21 -16.02
N VAL A 305 -7.70 0.44 -15.13
CA VAL A 305 -8.96 -0.11 -14.59
C VAL A 305 -9.93 -0.48 -15.71
N SER A 306 -10.16 0.41 -16.68
CA SER A 306 -11.05 0.11 -17.80
C SER A 306 -10.59 -1.07 -18.64
N ASN A 307 -9.28 -1.18 -18.90
CA ASN A 307 -8.73 -2.31 -19.66
C ASN A 307 -8.86 -3.64 -18.89
N GLU A 308 -8.65 -3.62 -17.57
CA GLU A 308 -8.79 -4.81 -16.73
C GLU A 308 -10.26 -5.24 -16.60
N GLU A 309 -11.21 -4.29 -16.52
CA GLU A 309 -12.64 -4.58 -16.55
C GLU A 309 -13.05 -5.25 -17.87
N ASP A 310 -12.57 -4.76 -19.02
CA ASP A 310 -12.82 -5.35 -20.32
C ASP A 310 -12.23 -6.78 -20.42
N LEU A 311 -11.03 -6.99 -19.86
CA LEU A 311 -10.39 -8.29 -19.82
C LEU A 311 -11.18 -9.26 -18.94
N LEU A 312 -11.60 -8.85 -17.74
CA LEU A 312 -12.43 -9.65 -16.84
C LEU A 312 -13.74 -10.06 -17.51
N ASN A 313 -14.44 -9.11 -18.15
CA ASN A 313 -15.66 -9.40 -18.90
C ASN A 313 -15.41 -10.44 -20.02
N SER A 314 -14.28 -10.33 -20.72
CA SER A 314 -13.90 -11.30 -21.76
C SER A 314 -13.61 -12.69 -21.18
N LEU A 315 -12.95 -12.76 -20.04
CA LEU A 315 -12.67 -14.02 -19.34
C LEU A 315 -13.96 -14.67 -18.81
N ASP A 316 -14.88 -13.89 -18.26
CA ASP A 316 -16.18 -14.36 -17.80
C ASP A 316 -17.03 -14.91 -18.96
N LEU A 317 -17.06 -14.22 -20.10
CA LEU A 317 -17.72 -14.72 -21.31
C LEU A 317 -17.10 -16.03 -21.79
N ASN A 318 -15.78 -16.14 -21.78
CA ASN A 318 -15.09 -17.39 -22.14
C ASN A 318 -15.41 -18.52 -21.15
N ARG A 319 -15.43 -18.22 -19.84
CA ARG A 319 -15.81 -19.18 -18.79
C ARG A 319 -17.26 -19.66 -19.00
N LEU A 320 -18.19 -18.74 -19.26
CA LEU A 320 -19.58 -19.07 -19.56
C LEU A 320 -19.74 -19.88 -20.83
N SER A 321 -18.93 -19.65 -21.86
CA SER A 321 -18.98 -20.43 -23.10
C SER A 321 -18.54 -21.88 -22.94
N VAL A 322 -17.67 -22.16 -21.95
CA VAL A 322 -17.13 -23.51 -21.70
C VAL A 322 -17.94 -24.26 -20.64
N SER A 323 -18.36 -23.57 -19.57
CA SER A 323 -19.02 -24.18 -18.41
C SER A 323 -20.41 -23.59 -18.10
N GLY A 324 -20.91 -22.70 -18.93
CA GLY A 324 -22.23 -22.12 -18.74
C GLY A 324 -23.33 -23.14 -19.00
N VAL A 325 -24.30 -23.18 -18.11
CA VAL A 325 -25.49 -24.04 -18.22
C VAL A 325 -26.66 -23.20 -18.71
N SER A 326 -27.26 -23.59 -19.84
CA SER A 326 -28.46 -22.96 -20.36
C SER A 326 -29.67 -23.40 -19.54
N LEU A 327 -30.34 -22.47 -18.87
CA LEU A 327 -31.56 -22.75 -18.11
C LEU A 327 -32.65 -23.37 -19.00
N ASP A 328 -32.74 -22.97 -20.27
CA ASP A 328 -33.71 -23.50 -21.21
C ASP A 328 -33.40 -24.96 -21.59
N GLU A 329 -32.12 -25.29 -21.75
CA GLU A 329 -31.66 -26.66 -21.99
C GLU A 329 -31.92 -27.56 -20.77
N GLU A 330 -31.58 -27.10 -19.57
CA GLU A 330 -31.83 -27.84 -18.33
C GLU A 330 -33.31 -28.01 -18.04
N MET A 331 -34.16 -26.99 -18.29
CA MET A 331 -35.61 -27.13 -18.18
C MET A 331 -36.16 -28.16 -19.17
N THR A 332 -35.65 -28.17 -20.38
CA THR A 332 -36.03 -29.16 -21.42
C THR A 332 -35.62 -30.56 -20.99
N ASN A 333 -34.40 -30.75 -20.50
CA ASN A 333 -33.91 -32.00 -19.97
C ASN A 333 -34.72 -32.47 -18.77
N LEU A 334 -35.03 -31.56 -17.85
CA LEU A 334 -35.86 -31.86 -16.66
C LEU A 334 -37.26 -32.34 -17.05
N ILE A 335 -37.91 -31.70 -18.03
CA ILE A 335 -39.20 -32.12 -18.58
C ILE A 335 -39.09 -33.51 -19.24
N GLN A 336 -38.02 -33.78 -20.00
CA GLN A 336 -37.79 -35.08 -20.59
C GLN A 336 -37.61 -36.19 -19.56
N TYR A 337 -36.78 -35.92 -18.53
CA TYR A 337 -36.58 -36.87 -17.42
C TYR A 337 -37.84 -37.09 -16.63
N GLN A 338 -38.65 -36.07 -16.33
CA GLN A 338 -39.93 -36.18 -15.69
C GLN A 338 -40.92 -37.06 -16.49
N LYS A 339 -40.99 -36.87 -17.80
CA LYS A 339 -41.80 -37.71 -18.70
C LYS A 339 -41.30 -39.14 -18.74
N ALA A 340 -39.98 -39.34 -18.82
CA ALA A 340 -39.38 -40.69 -18.82
C ALA A 340 -39.64 -41.39 -17.49
N TYR A 341 -39.51 -40.70 -16.35
CA TYR A 341 -39.82 -41.24 -15.03
C TYR A 341 -41.30 -41.64 -14.92
N SER A 342 -42.21 -40.77 -15.38
CA SER A 342 -43.65 -41.05 -15.38
C SER A 342 -44.01 -42.25 -16.27
N ALA A 343 -43.37 -42.40 -17.44
CA ALA A 343 -43.57 -43.52 -18.33
C ALA A 343 -43.09 -44.85 -17.69
N ASN A 344 -41.90 -44.82 -17.06
CA ASN A 344 -41.33 -45.97 -16.36
C ASN A 344 -42.19 -46.39 -15.17
N ALA A 345 -42.70 -45.44 -14.36
CA ALA A 345 -43.62 -45.70 -13.26
C ALA A 345 -44.89 -46.39 -13.76
N LYS A 346 -45.46 -45.91 -14.88
CA LYS A 346 -46.65 -46.51 -15.48
C LYS A 346 -46.37 -47.94 -16.01
N THR A 347 -45.18 -48.17 -16.59
CA THR A 347 -44.77 -49.53 -17.02
C THR A 347 -44.68 -50.47 -15.84
N ILE A 348 -44.07 -50.02 -14.70
CA ILE A 348 -43.97 -50.83 -13.49
C ILE A 348 -45.38 -51.16 -12.92
N THR A 349 -46.28 -50.16 -12.89
CA THR A 349 -47.68 -50.42 -12.47
C THR A 349 -48.34 -51.44 -13.37
N THR A 350 -48.22 -51.33 -14.69
CA THR A 350 -48.79 -52.28 -15.65
C THR A 350 -48.23 -53.70 -15.47
N VAL A 351 -46.91 -53.82 -15.24
CA VAL A 351 -46.28 -55.14 -14.93
C VAL A 351 -46.79 -55.71 -13.59
N SER A 352 -46.95 -54.87 -12.57
CA SER A 352 -47.54 -55.27 -11.28
C SER A 352 -48.95 -55.75 -11.46
N ASP A 353 -49.78 -55.05 -12.21
CA ASP A 353 -51.17 -55.42 -12.50
C ASP A 353 -51.25 -56.80 -13.26
N MET A 354 -50.34 -57.01 -14.21
CA MET A 354 -50.23 -58.28 -14.92
C MET A 354 -49.78 -59.42 -14.02
N LEU A 355 -48.85 -59.21 -13.10
CA LEU A 355 -48.44 -60.19 -12.10
C LEU A 355 -49.56 -60.53 -11.15
N ASP A 356 -50.33 -59.55 -10.72
CA ASP A 356 -51.52 -59.78 -9.83
C ASP A 356 -52.58 -60.64 -10.55
N ILE A 357 -52.80 -60.42 -11.84
CA ILE A 357 -53.69 -61.25 -12.64
C ILE A 357 -53.18 -62.70 -12.75
N ILE A 358 -51.89 -62.89 -12.96
CA ILE A 358 -51.27 -64.23 -13.04
C ILE A 358 -51.35 -64.94 -11.69
N LEU A 359 -51.07 -64.26 -10.60
CA LEU A 359 -51.16 -64.79 -9.24
C LEU A 359 -52.59 -65.10 -8.80
N GLY A 360 -53.56 -64.37 -9.34
CA GLY A 360 -55.00 -64.63 -9.10
C GLY A 360 -55.59 -65.79 -9.94
N LEU A 361 -54.82 -66.30 -10.89
CA LEU A 361 -55.19 -67.47 -11.73
C LEU A 361 -54.67 -68.80 -11.18
N ILE A 362 -53.80 -68.77 -10.19
CA ILE A 362 -53.31 -69.93 -9.42
C ILE A 362 -54.05 -70.10 -8.16
#